data_fe63338613367400172e68ec5f29a80f
#
_entry.id   fe63338613367400172e68ec5f29a80f
#
_cell.length_a   1.000
_cell.length_b   1.000
_cell.length_c   1.000
_cell.angle_alpha   90.00
_cell.angle_beta   90.00
_cell.angle_gamma   90.00
#
_symmetry.space_group_name_H-M   'P 1'
#
loop_
_entity.id
_entity.type
_entity.pdbx_description
1 polymer ?
#
loop_
_entity_poly.entity_id
_entity_poly.type
_entity_poly.pdbx_seq_one_letter_code
_entity_poly.pdbx_strand_id
1 'polypeptide(L)'
;SFASIIYHYTKGAGRMDPKAPDRALKLLRRMIGMYRQGYKEIFPTFQNKTNSMYTFTSVIDAHSVLRRSNSGIIADELLQAMAGLSTKIDALRPNTYTCLSVLYAWSSCGSVDAGERATKLLQRMERDMAEAAKRGDESRMKTTQCCYILAQTAWARSPSERKAEGAM
;
A
#
# COMPACT_ATOMS: atom_id res chain seq x y z
N SER A 1 -11.17 5.23 19.14
CA SER A 1 -10.27 5.91 18.19
C SER A 1 -10.57 5.44 16.78
N PHE A 2 -10.39 6.29 15.78
CA PHE A 2 -10.57 5.92 14.36
C PHE A 2 -9.70 4.72 13.98
N ALA A 3 -8.46 4.67 14.46
CA ALA A 3 -7.55 3.56 14.21
C ALA A 3 -8.11 2.23 14.74
N SER A 4 -8.74 2.23 15.90
CA SER A 4 -9.35 1.03 16.47
C SER A 4 -10.54 0.55 15.63
N ILE A 5 -11.34 1.44 15.08
CA ILE A 5 -12.47 1.11 14.21
C ILE A 5 -11.96 0.54 12.88
N ILE A 6 -10.94 1.18 12.28
CA ILE A 6 -10.30 0.68 11.06
C ILE A 6 -9.72 -0.72 11.29
N TYR A 7 -8.98 -0.90 12.37
CA TYR A 7 -8.42 -2.21 12.75
C TYR A 7 -9.50 -3.28 12.90
N HIS A 8 -10.63 -2.95 13.52
CA HIS A 8 -11.75 -3.87 13.65
C HIS A 8 -12.31 -4.29 12.28
N TYR A 9 -12.49 -3.34 11.36
CA TYR A 9 -12.96 -3.63 10.01
C TYR A 9 -11.95 -4.42 9.18
N THR A 10 -10.66 -4.30 9.44
CA THR A 10 -9.62 -4.98 8.65
C THR A 10 -9.30 -6.38 9.17
N LYS A 11 -9.39 -6.62 10.47
CA LYS A 11 -8.98 -7.89 11.11
C LYS A 11 -9.86 -9.11 10.77
N GLY A 12 -11.09 -8.91 10.38
CA GLY A 12 -12.04 -10.00 10.03
C GLY A 12 -12.58 -9.93 8.61
N ALA A 13 -12.14 -8.97 7.86
CA ALA A 13 -12.81 -8.47 6.67
C ALA A 13 -12.93 -9.46 5.50
N GLY A 14 -12.03 -10.41 5.38
CA GLY A 14 -12.08 -11.35 4.26
C GLY A 14 -13.04 -12.53 4.45
N ARG A 15 -13.48 -12.80 5.69
CA ARG A 15 -14.23 -13.99 6.03
C ARG A 15 -15.70 -13.74 6.39
N MET A 16 -16.02 -12.58 6.96
CA MET A 16 -17.37 -12.33 7.52
C MET A 16 -18.12 -11.18 6.85
N ASP A 17 -17.43 -10.13 6.38
CA ASP A 17 -18.08 -9.00 5.70
C ASP A 17 -17.18 -8.49 4.54
N PRO A 18 -17.51 -8.83 3.29
CA PRO A 18 -16.75 -8.39 2.12
C PRO A 18 -16.78 -6.86 1.88
N LYS A 19 -17.66 -6.13 2.57
CA LYS A 19 -17.75 -4.66 2.51
C LYS A 19 -16.95 -3.97 3.61
N ALA A 20 -16.44 -4.70 4.58
CA ALA A 20 -15.68 -4.11 5.68
C ALA A 20 -14.39 -3.39 5.22
N PRO A 21 -13.59 -3.89 4.27
CA PRO A 21 -12.44 -3.14 3.73
C PRO A 21 -12.83 -1.81 3.10
N ASP A 22 -13.96 -1.77 2.37
CA ASP A 22 -14.43 -0.53 1.73
C ASP A 22 -14.85 0.51 2.78
N ARG A 23 -15.45 0.07 3.90
CA ARG A 23 -15.76 0.96 5.04
C ARG A 23 -14.50 1.48 5.71
N ALA A 24 -13.49 0.60 5.91
CA ALA A 24 -12.20 0.99 6.45
C ALA A 24 -11.50 2.03 5.57
N LEU A 25 -11.49 1.81 4.25
CA LEU A 25 -10.94 2.73 3.27
C LEU A 25 -11.65 4.09 3.29
N LYS A 26 -12.99 4.09 3.31
CA LYS A 26 -13.78 5.33 3.39
C LYS A 26 -13.44 6.12 4.65
N LEU A 27 -13.30 5.43 5.78
CA LEU A 27 -12.95 6.06 7.05
C LEU A 27 -11.53 6.63 7.03
N LEU A 28 -10.56 5.89 6.47
CA LEU A 28 -9.18 6.34 6.32
C LEU A 28 -9.08 7.56 5.41
N ARG A 29 -9.76 7.55 4.25
CA ARG A 29 -9.81 8.72 3.35
C ARG A 29 -10.41 9.95 4.04
N ARG A 30 -11.45 9.76 4.85
CA ARG A 30 -12.05 10.86 5.65
C ARG A 30 -11.02 11.40 6.66
N MET A 31 -10.30 10.54 7.36
CA MET A 31 -9.23 10.95 8.29
C MET A 31 -8.14 11.77 7.59
N ILE A 32 -7.67 11.30 6.43
CA ILE A 32 -6.68 12.03 5.62
C ILE A 32 -7.21 13.41 5.20
N GLY A 33 -8.48 13.48 4.76
CA GLY A 33 -9.14 14.72 4.39
C GLY A 33 -9.21 15.72 5.56
N MET A 34 -9.65 15.26 6.71
CA MET A 34 -9.74 16.10 7.93
C MET A 34 -8.35 16.60 8.37
N TYR A 35 -7.33 15.73 8.30
CA TYR A 35 -5.95 16.13 8.57
C TYR A 35 -5.48 17.26 7.65
N ARG A 36 -5.74 17.10 6.33
CA ARG A 36 -5.40 18.14 5.33
C ARG A 36 -6.12 19.46 5.54
N GLN A 37 -7.33 19.44 6.11
CA GLN A 37 -8.11 20.61 6.47
C GLN A 37 -7.66 21.25 7.80
N GLY A 38 -6.67 20.67 8.49
CA GLY A 38 -6.10 21.24 9.71
C GLY A 38 -6.81 20.86 11.01
N TYR A 39 -7.68 19.84 11.01
CA TYR A 39 -8.31 19.32 12.22
C TYR A 39 -7.27 18.65 13.13
N LYS A 40 -6.86 19.36 14.19
CA LYS A 40 -5.79 18.93 15.12
C LYS A 40 -6.17 17.71 15.96
N GLU A 41 -7.44 17.43 16.13
CA GLU A 41 -7.94 16.29 16.93
C GLU A 41 -7.56 14.93 16.37
N ILE A 42 -7.17 14.86 15.10
CA ILE A 42 -6.73 13.64 14.44
C ILE A 42 -5.21 13.42 14.60
N PHE A 43 -4.46 14.47 14.96
CA PHE A 43 -3.00 14.41 15.16
C PHE A 43 -2.56 13.30 16.12
N PRO A 44 -3.19 13.07 17.29
CA PRO A 44 -2.74 12.01 18.18
C PRO A 44 -2.78 10.63 17.55
N THR A 45 -3.71 10.40 16.62
CA THR A 45 -3.83 9.13 15.89
C THR A 45 -2.64 8.94 14.94
N PHE A 46 -2.15 10.00 14.32
CA PHE A 46 -1.02 9.96 13.38
C PHE A 46 0.36 10.12 14.03
N GLN A 47 0.45 10.64 15.26
CA GLN A 47 1.71 10.79 15.98
C GLN A 47 2.22 9.49 16.61
N ASN A 48 1.34 8.55 16.88
CA ASN A 48 1.75 7.25 17.41
C ASN A 48 2.36 6.42 16.27
N LYS A 49 3.70 6.28 16.28
CA LYS A 49 4.47 5.59 15.21
C LYS A 49 3.90 4.23 14.84
N THR A 50 3.51 3.46 15.84
CA THR A 50 3.02 2.09 15.64
C THR A 50 1.62 2.08 15.03
N ASN A 51 0.71 2.88 15.59
CA ASN A 51 -0.70 2.84 15.18
C ASN A 51 -0.96 3.48 13.81
N SER A 52 -0.20 4.52 13.45
CA SER A 52 -0.42 5.26 12.19
C SER A 52 -0.08 4.42 10.97
N MET A 53 1.10 3.82 10.97
CA MET A 53 1.54 2.98 9.86
C MET A 53 0.67 1.71 9.74
N TYR A 54 0.33 1.07 10.88
CA TYR A 54 -0.56 -0.09 10.87
C TYR A 54 -1.96 0.24 10.34
N THR A 55 -2.46 1.45 10.57
CA THR A 55 -3.76 1.86 10.06
C THR A 55 -3.79 1.85 8.53
N PHE A 56 -2.76 2.38 7.87
CA PHE A 56 -2.68 2.34 6.40
C PHE A 56 -2.43 0.94 5.87
N THR A 57 -1.43 0.25 6.41
CA THR A 57 -1.06 -1.09 5.92
C THR A 57 -2.17 -2.10 6.12
N SER A 58 -2.93 -2.05 7.22
CA SER A 58 -4.05 -2.95 7.44
C SER A 58 -5.19 -2.75 6.42
N VAL A 59 -5.41 -1.52 5.96
CA VAL A 59 -6.39 -1.25 4.89
C VAL A 59 -5.87 -1.78 3.55
N ILE A 60 -4.58 -1.58 3.25
CA ILE A 60 -3.95 -2.13 2.04
C ILE A 60 -4.05 -3.66 2.04
N ASP A 61 -3.68 -4.32 3.14
CA ASP A 61 -3.74 -5.77 3.29
C ASP A 61 -5.17 -6.31 3.13
N ALA A 62 -6.15 -5.65 3.74
CA ALA A 62 -7.55 -6.05 3.63
C ALA A 62 -8.08 -5.97 2.19
N HIS A 63 -7.67 -4.96 1.41
CA HIS A 63 -8.02 -4.88 -0.01
C HIS A 63 -7.26 -5.87 -0.88
N SER A 64 -6.00 -6.16 -0.55
CA SER A 64 -5.19 -7.12 -1.31
C SER A 64 -5.74 -8.53 -1.23
N VAL A 65 -6.25 -8.94 -0.06
CA VAL A 65 -6.88 -10.25 0.15
C VAL A 65 -8.16 -10.44 -0.68
N LEU A 66 -8.89 -9.36 -0.98
CA LEU A 66 -10.09 -9.41 -1.82
C LEU A 66 -9.78 -9.68 -3.30
N ARG A 67 -8.54 -9.53 -3.75
CA ARG A 67 -8.08 -9.77 -5.12
C ARG A 67 -8.94 -9.11 -6.19
N ARG A 68 -9.51 -7.94 -5.88
CA ARG A 68 -10.29 -7.15 -6.84
C ARG A 68 -9.35 -6.47 -7.83
N SER A 69 -9.82 -6.22 -9.05
CA SER A 69 -9.03 -5.55 -10.10
C SER A 69 -8.50 -4.16 -9.69
N ASN A 70 -9.18 -3.48 -8.78
CA ASN A 70 -8.78 -2.17 -8.25
C ASN A 70 -7.93 -2.23 -6.96
N SER A 71 -7.63 -3.43 -6.43
CA SER A 71 -6.86 -3.56 -5.17
C SER A 71 -5.48 -2.91 -5.26
N GLY A 72 -4.78 -3.09 -6.39
CA GLY A 72 -3.48 -2.46 -6.62
C GLY A 72 -3.55 -0.94 -6.68
N ILE A 73 -4.59 -0.39 -7.33
CA ILE A 73 -4.81 1.06 -7.44
C ILE A 73 -5.05 1.67 -6.05
N ILE A 74 -5.89 1.04 -5.23
CA ILE A 74 -6.16 1.48 -3.86
C ILE A 74 -4.89 1.45 -3.00
N ALA A 75 -4.11 0.38 -3.13
CA ALA A 75 -2.85 0.23 -2.40
C ALA A 75 -1.83 1.32 -2.79
N ASP A 76 -1.71 1.63 -4.07
CA ASP A 76 -0.81 2.68 -4.59
C ASP A 76 -1.26 4.07 -4.13
N GLU A 77 -2.57 4.37 -4.17
CA GLU A 77 -3.16 5.61 -3.65
C GLU A 77 -2.80 5.82 -2.17
N LEU A 78 -2.95 4.78 -1.35
CA LEU A 78 -2.63 4.85 0.07
C LEU A 78 -1.13 5.01 0.32
N LEU A 79 -0.28 4.34 -0.45
CA LEU A 79 1.18 4.51 -0.39
C LEU A 79 1.59 5.95 -0.72
N GLN A 80 1.00 6.53 -1.76
CA GLN A 80 1.25 7.93 -2.13
C GLN A 80 0.75 8.90 -1.04
N ALA A 81 -0.41 8.63 -0.44
CA ALA A 81 -0.92 9.42 0.67
C ALA A 81 0.02 9.36 1.89
N MET A 82 0.53 8.18 2.23
CA MET A 82 1.54 8.02 3.29
C MET A 82 2.80 8.82 2.99
N ALA A 83 3.35 8.69 1.77
CA ALA A 83 4.55 9.41 1.36
C ALA A 83 4.35 10.93 1.44
N GLY A 84 3.20 11.45 0.99
CA GLY A 84 2.87 12.87 1.08
C GLY A 84 2.71 13.37 2.52
N LEU A 85 2.10 12.58 3.40
CA LEU A 85 1.95 12.92 4.82
C LEU A 85 3.26 12.78 5.60
N SER A 86 4.18 11.92 5.16
CA SER A 86 5.46 11.66 5.84
C SER A 86 6.39 12.88 5.85
N THR A 87 6.16 13.87 4.99
CA THR A 87 6.88 15.15 5.01
C THR A 87 6.63 15.94 6.31
N LYS A 88 5.48 15.73 6.95
CA LYS A 88 5.07 16.38 8.20
C LYS A 88 5.04 15.40 9.38
N ILE A 89 4.84 14.11 9.10
CA ILE A 89 4.67 13.05 10.10
C ILE A 89 5.61 11.90 9.77
N ASP A 90 6.81 11.91 10.32
CA ASP A 90 7.82 10.87 10.06
C ASP A 90 7.32 9.45 10.38
N ALA A 91 6.38 9.34 11.32
CA ALA A 91 5.71 8.08 11.66
C ALA A 91 4.98 7.41 10.47
N LEU A 92 4.60 8.19 9.45
CA LEU A 92 3.92 7.70 8.24
C LEU A 92 4.87 7.42 7.08
N ARG A 93 6.18 7.53 7.29
CA ARG A 93 7.14 7.22 6.22
C ARG A 93 7.03 5.75 5.84
N PRO A 94 6.73 5.43 4.56
CA PRO A 94 6.65 4.05 4.09
C PRO A 94 7.93 3.26 4.40
N ASN A 95 7.77 1.98 4.68
CA ASN A 95 8.86 1.04 4.91
C ASN A 95 8.72 -0.20 4.02
N THR A 96 9.66 -1.13 4.15
CA THR A 96 9.64 -2.39 3.39
C THR A 96 8.31 -3.14 3.53
N TYR A 97 7.75 -3.21 4.74
CA TYR A 97 6.48 -3.91 4.98
C TYR A 97 5.33 -3.26 4.21
N THR A 98 5.22 -1.93 4.26
CA THR A 98 4.21 -1.19 3.47
C THR A 98 4.35 -1.47 1.97
N CYS A 99 5.58 -1.43 1.45
CA CYS A 99 5.82 -1.70 0.03
C CYS A 99 5.52 -3.15 -0.35
N LEU A 100 5.81 -4.13 0.52
CA LEU A 100 5.43 -5.52 0.31
C LEU A 100 3.92 -5.71 0.22
N SER A 101 3.14 -5.04 1.09
CA SER A 101 1.68 -5.08 1.03
C SER A 101 1.15 -4.52 -0.30
N VAL A 102 1.75 -3.44 -0.80
CA VAL A 102 1.39 -2.86 -2.11
C VAL A 102 1.79 -3.77 -3.27
N LEU A 103 2.99 -4.36 -3.23
CA LEU A 103 3.42 -5.35 -4.22
C LEU A 103 2.49 -6.57 -4.24
N TYR A 104 2.07 -7.03 -3.07
CA TYR A 104 1.11 -8.13 -2.96
C TYR A 104 -0.25 -7.75 -3.58
N ALA A 105 -0.76 -6.54 -3.33
CA ALA A 105 -1.99 -6.05 -3.94
C ALA A 105 -1.90 -6.05 -5.48
N TRP A 106 -0.80 -5.57 -6.05
CA TRP A 106 -0.55 -5.61 -7.50
C TRP A 106 -0.41 -7.05 -8.02
N SER A 107 0.29 -7.93 -7.31
CA SER A 107 0.45 -9.33 -7.72
C SER A 107 -0.86 -10.13 -7.73
N SER A 108 -1.86 -9.70 -6.97
CA SER A 108 -3.11 -10.42 -6.78
C SER A 108 -4.30 -9.86 -7.58
N CYS A 109 -4.25 -8.61 -8.05
CA CYS A 109 -5.40 -7.95 -8.66
C CYS A 109 -5.66 -8.34 -10.14
N GLY A 110 -4.66 -8.89 -10.85
CA GLY A 110 -4.81 -9.30 -12.25
C GLY A 110 -5.07 -8.14 -13.23
N SER A 111 -4.69 -6.91 -12.85
CA SER A 111 -4.79 -5.74 -13.73
C SER A 111 -3.74 -5.77 -14.84
N VAL A 112 -4.03 -5.20 -15.98
CA VAL A 112 -3.10 -5.06 -17.12
C VAL A 112 -1.82 -4.33 -16.70
N ASP A 113 -1.94 -3.31 -15.88
CA ASP A 113 -0.82 -2.46 -15.42
C ASP A 113 -0.04 -3.05 -14.24
N ALA A 114 -0.48 -4.19 -13.70
CA ALA A 114 0.04 -4.70 -12.43
C ALA A 114 1.56 -4.95 -12.48
N GLY A 115 2.07 -5.58 -13.53
CA GLY A 115 3.48 -5.85 -13.69
C GLY A 115 4.33 -4.58 -13.78
N GLU A 116 3.90 -3.61 -14.58
CA GLU A 116 4.59 -2.33 -14.72
C GLU A 116 4.61 -1.53 -13.42
N ARG A 117 3.47 -1.47 -12.72
CA ARG A 117 3.34 -0.78 -11.44
C ARG A 117 4.20 -1.42 -10.35
N ALA A 118 4.19 -2.75 -10.25
CA ALA A 118 5.03 -3.48 -9.32
C ALA A 118 6.52 -3.25 -9.59
N THR A 119 6.94 -3.24 -10.87
CA THR A 119 8.33 -2.95 -11.25
C THR A 119 8.74 -1.52 -10.89
N LYS A 120 7.89 -0.52 -11.14
CA LYS A 120 8.15 0.87 -10.75
C LYS A 120 8.32 1.03 -9.25
N LEU A 121 7.50 0.34 -8.46
CA LEU A 121 7.63 0.36 -7.00
C LEU A 121 8.94 -0.27 -6.54
N LEU A 122 9.32 -1.41 -7.10
CA LEU A 122 10.57 -2.09 -6.79
C LEU A 122 11.79 -1.21 -7.11
N GLN A 123 11.82 -0.58 -8.28
CA GLN A 123 12.89 0.35 -8.69
C GLN A 123 12.97 1.56 -7.75
N ARG A 124 11.82 2.06 -7.25
CA ARG A 124 11.80 3.13 -6.25
C ARG A 124 12.42 2.66 -4.94
N MET A 125 12.07 1.46 -4.46
CA MET A 125 12.68 0.89 -3.25
C MET A 125 14.21 0.78 -3.38
N GLU A 126 14.70 0.30 -4.53
CA GLU A 126 16.13 0.17 -4.81
C GLU A 126 16.86 1.53 -4.82
N ARG A 127 16.24 2.55 -5.42
CA ARG A 127 16.77 3.92 -5.39
C ARG A 127 16.86 4.48 -3.97
N ASP A 128 15.78 4.34 -3.19
CA ASP A 128 15.74 4.80 -1.80
C ASP A 128 16.83 4.13 -0.94
N MET A 129 17.10 2.83 -1.18
CA MET A 129 18.20 2.11 -0.55
C MET A 129 19.56 2.66 -0.96
N ALA A 130 19.77 2.87 -2.26
CA ALA A 130 21.05 3.36 -2.78
C ALA A 130 21.35 4.81 -2.29
N GLU A 131 20.32 5.64 -2.20
CA GLU A 131 20.45 7.01 -1.67
C GLU A 131 20.77 7.02 -0.17
N ALA A 132 20.13 6.14 0.62
CA ALA A 132 20.44 6.00 2.03
C ALA A 132 21.88 5.52 2.24
N ALA A 133 22.32 4.53 1.47
CA ALA A 133 23.70 4.03 1.52
C ALA A 133 24.74 5.12 1.20
N LYS A 134 24.47 5.97 0.21
CA LYS A 134 25.36 7.11 -0.13
C LYS A 134 25.48 8.13 1.00
N ARG A 135 24.43 8.30 1.82
CA ARG A 135 24.46 9.19 2.99
C ARG A 135 25.03 8.52 4.25
N GLY A 136 25.33 7.24 4.19
CA GLY A 136 25.71 6.45 5.38
C GLY A 136 24.56 6.18 6.34
N ASP A 137 23.31 6.33 5.87
CA ASP A 137 22.11 6.10 6.67
C ASP A 137 21.65 4.65 6.53
N GLU A 138 21.04 4.11 7.59
CA GLU A 138 20.33 2.85 7.49
C GLU A 138 19.00 3.07 6.76
N SER A 139 18.82 2.41 5.59
CA SER A 139 17.59 2.50 4.83
C SER A 139 16.42 1.81 5.55
N ARG A 140 15.27 2.47 5.59
CA ARG A 140 14.00 1.86 6.02
C ARG A 140 13.42 0.92 4.96
N MET A 141 13.94 1.00 3.74
CA MET A 141 13.59 0.13 2.62
C MET A 141 14.65 -0.93 2.45
N LYS A 142 14.22 -2.19 2.37
CA LYS A 142 15.08 -3.32 2.03
C LYS A 142 14.36 -4.16 0.98
N THR A 143 14.96 -4.30 -0.19
CA THR A 143 14.45 -5.25 -1.16
C THR A 143 14.80 -6.67 -0.70
N THR A 144 13.80 -7.52 -0.67
CA THR A 144 13.92 -8.93 -0.31
C THR A 144 13.55 -9.79 -1.50
N GLN A 145 13.91 -11.06 -1.48
CA GLN A 145 13.50 -12.01 -2.51
C GLN A 145 11.98 -11.98 -2.74
N CYS A 146 11.19 -11.78 -1.67
CA CYS A 146 9.73 -11.66 -1.78
C CYS A 146 9.29 -10.49 -2.67
N CYS A 147 10.00 -9.35 -2.64
CA CYS A 147 9.67 -8.19 -3.49
C CYS A 147 9.78 -8.56 -4.97
N TYR A 148 10.85 -9.26 -5.35
CA TYR A 148 11.08 -9.70 -6.74
C TYR A 148 10.05 -10.75 -7.17
N ILE A 149 9.77 -11.74 -6.31
CA ILE A 149 8.74 -12.77 -6.58
C ILE A 149 7.37 -12.13 -6.81
N LEU A 150 6.98 -11.15 -5.98
CA LEU A 150 5.70 -10.46 -6.12
C LEU A 150 5.63 -9.64 -7.42
N ALA A 151 6.71 -8.95 -7.80
CA ALA A 151 6.77 -8.22 -9.06
C ALA A 151 6.69 -9.17 -10.27
N GLN A 152 7.40 -10.30 -10.25
CA GLN A 152 7.29 -11.33 -11.29
C GLN A 152 5.88 -11.93 -11.35
N THR A 153 5.25 -12.18 -10.20
CA THR A 153 3.88 -12.69 -10.13
C THR A 153 2.88 -11.69 -10.72
N ALA A 154 3.08 -10.39 -10.47
CA ALA A 154 2.26 -9.34 -11.06
C ALA A 154 2.33 -9.38 -12.60
N TRP A 155 3.52 -9.55 -13.19
CA TRP A 155 3.70 -9.73 -14.62
C TRP A 155 3.05 -11.00 -15.15
N ALA A 156 3.24 -12.13 -14.48
CA ALA A 156 2.69 -13.41 -14.89
C ALA A 156 1.14 -13.42 -14.91
N ARG A 157 0.52 -12.65 -14.04
CA ARG A 157 -0.95 -12.55 -13.92
C ARG A 157 -1.54 -11.39 -14.70
N SER A 158 -0.75 -10.44 -15.17
CA SER A 158 -1.22 -9.38 -16.06
C SER A 158 -1.67 -10.00 -17.37
N PRO A 159 -2.89 -9.70 -17.88
CA PRO A 159 -3.32 -10.14 -19.21
C PRO A 159 -2.36 -9.52 -20.22
N SER A 160 -1.62 -10.34 -20.96
CA SER A 160 -0.72 -9.84 -21.99
C SER A 160 -1.56 -9.40 -23.19
N GLU A 161 -1.47 -8.15 -23.60
CA GLU A 161 -2.01 -7.68 -24.89
C GLU A 161 -1.47 -8.49 -26.09
N ARG A 162 -0.31 -9.13 -25.93
CA ARG A 162 0.31 -10.02 -26.92
C ARG A 162 -0.49 -11.28 -27.26
N LYS A 163 -1.45 -11.69 -26.41
CA LYS A 163 -2.34 -12.82 -26.73
C LYS A 163 -3.48 -12.43 -27.67
N ALA A 164 -3.80 -11.16 -27.79
CA ALA A 164 -4.83 -10.70 -28.71
C ALA A 164 -4.35 -10.59 -30.16
N GLU A 165 -3.06 -10.37 -30.40
CA GLU A 165 -2.49 -10.29 -31.77
C GLU A 165 -2.12 -11.65 -32.38
N GLY A 166 -2.04 -12.70 -31.56
CA GLY A 166 -1.68 -14.05 -32.04
C GLY A 166 -2.87 -14.97 -32.34
N ALA A 167 -4.11 -14.47 -32.27
CA ALA A 167 -5.35 -15.24 -32.53
C ALA A 167 -6.12 -14.79 -33.75
N MET A 168 -5.43 -14.20 -34.71
CA MET A 168 -5.96 -14.04 -36.06
C MET A 168 -5.22 -14.93 -37.03
#